data_f687bf64aa0d34a00fbfd41d762c7906
#
_entry.id   f687bf64aa0d34a00fbfd41d762c7906
#
_cell.length_a   1.000
_cell.length_b   1.000
_cell.length_c   1.000
_cell.angle_alpha   90.00
_cell.angle_beta   90.00
_cell.angle_gamma   90.00
#
_symmetry.space_group_name_H-M   'P 1'
#
loop_
_entity.id
_entity.type
_entity.pdbx_description
1 polymer ?
#
loop_
_entity_poly.entity_id
_entity_poly.type
_entity_poly.pdbx_seq_one_letter_code
_entity_poly.pdbx_strand_id
1 'polypeptide(L)'
;MNLESYFVLPALALGLVLSASAQQNSKQVAVSSVVTCVSKGDQRQYCPADTSAGVVMLRAMGEAACLLGRNWGYDAQGVWVSEGCGGEFATGSTSRAGKVSVEVNAYTDTADQSADLATVTTGTNPEVHYFGMFNPYGSLRTIVSISDSGAQVQDNASRVGITFSTFGPIKVFATGEWGVNLVRSETTFNAGATTEQGFGVISQGTQSVFGARLGFLGVDFGRFGRLSFGKENSTHYDIAGYTTDRFNVFGGTSTTTYVAGTDGGQSGTGRVDQAIMYHLKLAKIIDFGAQGQLRSGDTPQAFNGFGFSLQAAVLPGLKIGGAYNKTYFNPQLTQAVFNGGHTDYWTLGGKGDWRNLEWGAVWARQTNGDIAFIPGPAGGPESVAVGFSANGVEIYSRLKFGKFAAVLGFEDYIPHELNPVINSDFKTPYGILGAEWHFSKSGYAFLETRLGDSVDARGIDVSNATAIGFRYDFSWKTPHTQ
;
A
#
# COMPACT_ATOMS: atom_id res chain seq x y z
N MET A 1 16.01 -25.40 -46.12
CA MET A 1 14.85 -25.95 -45.41
C MET A 1 14.46 -24.91 -44.37
N ASN A 2 13.46 -24.09 -44.77
CA ASN A 2 13.00 -22.90 -44.02
C ASN A 2 12.16 -23.37 -42.84
N LEU A 3 12.49 -22.87 -41.62
CA LEU A 3 11.61 -22.88 -40.46
C LEU A 3 11.41 -21.41 -40.03
N GLU A 4 10.66 -20.69 -40.81
CA GLU A 4 9.93 -19.49 -40.37
C GLU A 4 8.48 -19.95 -40.19
N SER A 5 7.94 -19.79 -39.02
CA SER A 5 6.52 -19.58 -38.69
C SER A 5 6.23 -20.05 -37.26
N TYR A 6 5.53 -19.17 -36.54
CA TYR A 6 4.86 -19.29 -35.25
C TYR A 6 5.53 -18.55 -34.08
N PHE A 7 5.53 -17.22 -34.17
CA PHE A 7 5.32 -16.35 -33.01
C PHE A 7 4.36 -15.22 -33.42
N VAL A 8 3.08 -15.52 -33.45
CA VAL A 8 2.01 -14.51 -33.44
C VAL A 8 1.58 -14.33 -31.99
N LEU A 9 2.12 -13.32 -31.35
CA LEU A 9 1.61 -12.77 -30.09
C LEU A 9 0.21 -12.15 -30.34
N PRO A 10 -0.77 -12.32 -29.46
CA PRO A 10 -2.06 -11.64 -29.56
C PRO A 10 -1.90 -10.18 -29.10
N ALA A 11 -1.43 -9.34 -29.98
CA ALA A 11 -1.45 -7.87 -29.83
C ALA A 11 -2.76 -7.25 -30.35
N LEU A 12 -3.88 -7.98 -30.31
CA LEU A 12 -5.16 -7.57 -30.89
C LEU A 12 -6.33 -7.74 -29.91
N ALA A 13 -6.20 -7.16 -28.71
CA ALA A 13 -7.33 -7.06 -27.78
C ALA A 13 -7.49 -5.67 -27.13
N LEU A 14 -6.82 -4.63 -27.64
CA LEU A 14 -6.97 -3.25 -27.10
C LEU A 14 -7.69 -2.29 -28.05
N GLY A 15 -8.35 -2.79 -29.10
CA GLY A 15 -8.93 -1.97 -30.16
C GLY A 15 -10.45 -2.02 -30.29
N LEU A 16 -11.22 -2.58 -29.36
CA LEU A 16 -12.69 -2.74 -29.53
C LEU A 16 -13.47 -2.58 -28.21
N VAL A 17 -13.29 -1.45 -27.53
CA VAL A 17 -14.23 -1.01 -26.48
C VAL A 17 -14.49 0.49 -26.64
N LEU A 18 -15.02 0.88 -27.78
CA LEU A 18 -15.64 2.21 -27.96
C LEU A 18 -16.75 2.05 -28.97
N SER A 19 -17.88 1.54 -28.54
CA SER A 19 -19.25 1.80 -29.01
C SER A 19 -20.19 0.67 -28.59
N ALA A 20 -20.51 0.62 -27.30
CA ALA A 20 -21.75 0.05 -26.83
C ALA A 20 -22.49 1.17 -26.10
N SER A 21 -23.30 1.90 -26.85
CA SER A 21 -24.37 2.73 -26.30
C SER A 21 -25.37 1.78 -25.62
N ALA A 22 -25.19 1.59 -24.31
CA ALA A 22 -26.18 0.96 -23.46
C ALA A 22 -27.36 1.92 -23.36
N GLN A 23 -28.44 1.62 -24.04
CA GLN A 23 -29.74 2.21 -23.77
C GLN A 23 -30.16 1.81 -22.36
N GLN A 24 -29.93 2.72 -21.41
CA GLN A 24 -30.46 2.62 -20.07
C GLN A 24 -31.98 2.83 -20.11
N ASN A 25 -32.70 1.76 -19.87
CA ASN A 25 -34.10 1.84 -19.50
C ASN A 25 -34.19 2.39 -18.07
N SER A 26 -34.25 3.71 -17.93
CA SER A 26 -34.48 4.38 -16.65
C SER A 26 -35.92 4.10 -16.20
N LYS A 27 -36.09 3.19 -15.26
CA LYS A 27 -37.32 3.14 -14.45
C LYS A 27 -37.29 4.32 -13.50
N GLN A 28 -38.03 5.37 -13.79
CA GLN A 28 -38.29 6.47 -12.87
C GLN A 28 -38.93 5.95 -11.59
N VAL A 29 -38.26 6.18 -10.48
CA VAL A 29 -38.76 5.91 -9.14
C VAL A 29 -39.39 7.20 -8.62
N ALA A 30 -40.62 7.11 -8.21
CA ALA A 30 -41.36 8.23 -7.63
C ALA A 30 -40.79 8.57 -6.26
N VAL A 31 -40.00 9.66 -6.17
CA VAL A 31 -39.68 10.34 -4.92
C VAL A 31 -40.98 10.88 -4.35
N SER A 32 -41.37 10.52 -3.14
CA SER A 32 -42.67 10.91 -2.57
C SER A 32 -42.74 12.38 -2.25
N SER A 33 -41.64 13.04 -1.84
CA SER A 33 -41.48 14.49 -1.77
C SER A 33 -40.01 14.91 -1.65
N VAL A 34 -39.70 16.11 -2.10
CA VAL A 34 -38.39 16.78 -1.91
C VAL A 34 -38.61 18.02 -1.08
N VAL A 35 -37.86 18.17 -0.01
CA VAL A 35 -37.88 19.32 0.88
C VAL A 35 -36.57 20.06 0.80
N THR A 36 -36.64 21.39 0.55
CA THR A 36 -35.46 22.25 0.63
C THR A 36 -35.42 22.90 2.02
N CYS A 37 -34.31 22.72 2.72
CA CYS A 37 -34.08 23.25 4.05
C CYS A 37 -32.72 23.93 4.11
N VAL A 38 -32.69 25.22 4.52
CA VAL A 38 -31.47 26.03 4.57
C VAL A 38 -31.45 26.80 5.87
N SER A 39 -30.35 26.70 6.64
CA SER A 39 -30.20 27.46 7.88
C SER A 39 -29.78 28.90 7.57
N LYS A 40 -30.19 29.80 8.43
CA LYS A 40 -29.74 31.20 8.41
C LYS A 40 -28.73 31.41 9.55
N GLY A 41 -27.46 31.48 9.20
CA GLY A 41 -26.38 31.58 10.19
C GLY A 41 -26.37 30.38 11.12
N ASP A 42 -26.10 30.59 12.41
CA ASP A 42 -25.97 29.51 13.43
C ASP A 42 -27.30 28.95 13.95
N GLN A 43 -28.45 29.54 13.50
CA GLN A 43 -29.76 29.13 14.00
C GLN A 43 -30.22 27.83 13.35
N ARG A 44 -30.77 26.93 14.18
CA ARG A 44 -31.40 25.70 13.70
C ARG A 44 -32.72 26.04 13.01
N GLN A 45 -32.85 25.63 11.76
CA GLN A 45 -34.06 25.74 10.95
C GLN A 45 -34.70 24.34 10.83
N TYR A 46 -36.04 24.29 11.08
CA TYR A 46 -36.83 23.07 10.86
C TYR A 46 -37.68 23.26 9.59
N CYS A 47 -37.71 22.20 8.78
CA CYS A 47 -38.49 22.09 7.57
C CYS A 47 -39.43 20.87 7.69
N PRO A 48 -40.75 21.10 7.90
CA PRO A 48 -41.70 20.01 8.10
C PRO A 48 -41.74 19.06 6.91
N ALA A 49 -41.65 17.75 7.20
CA ALA A 49 -41.69 16.71 6.18
C ALA A 49 -42.09 15.38 6.81
N ASP A 50 -42.66 14.48 6.03
CA ASP A 50 -42.84 13.09 6.45
C ASP A 50 -41.52 12.36 6.35
N THR A 51 -40.92 12.06 7.49
CA THR A 51 -39.63 11.40 7.63
C THR A 51 -39.75 9.93 8.03
N SER A 52 -40.97 9.37 8.04
CA SER A 52 -41.23 8.02 8.49
C SER A 52 -40.53 6.92 7.69
N ALA A 53 -40.18 7.18 6.43
CA ALA A 53 -39.36 6.31 5.58
C ALA A 53 -37.86 6.65 5.61
N GLY A 54 -37.45 7.58 6.46
CA GLY A 54 -36.09 8.13 6.49
C GLY A 54 -35.93 9.34 5.58
N VAL A 55 -34.76 9.96 5.65
CA VAL A 55 -34.42 11.16 4.89
C VAL A 55 -33.05 11.00 4.23
N VAL A 56 -32.96 11.34 2.97
CA VAL A 56 -31.70 11.33 2.22
C VAL A 56 -31.42 12.74 1.70
N MET A 57 -30.23 13.29 1.95
CA MET A 57 -29.79 14.53 1.33
C MET A 57 -29.46 14.27 -0.14
N LEU A 58 -30.15 14.97 -1.05
CA LEU A 58 -29.92 14.87 -2.48
C LEU A 58 -28.82 15.83 -2.96
N ARG A 59 -28.78 17.02 -2.39
CA ARG A 59 -27.81 18.06 -2.76
C ARG A 59 -27.59 19.03 -1.60
N ALA A 60 -26.34 19.35 -1.30
CA ALA A 60 -26.00 20.42 -0.38
C ALA A 60 -26.08 21.79 -1.09
N MET A 61 -26.63 22.80 -0.41
CA MET A 61 -26.88 24.15 -0.95
C MET A 61 -26.41 25.25 0.01
N GLY A 62 -25.95 24.91 1.20
CA GLY A 62 -25.52 25.84 2.23
C GLY A 62 -24.08 26.34 2.04
N GLU A 63 -23.69 27.32 2.84
CA GLU A 63 -22.33 27.88 2.85
C GLU A 63 -21.34 26.96 3.63
N ALA A 64 -21.87 26.07 4.47
CA ALA A 64 -21.08 25.11 5.25
C ALA A 64 -21.36 23.66 4.83
N ALA A 65 -20.36 22.78 5.01
CA ALA A 65 -20.53 21.36 4.79
C ALA A 65 -21.59 20.78 5.75
N CYS A 66 -22.53 19.99 5.21
CA CYS A 66 -23.61 19.38 5.96
C CYS A 66 -23.22 18.01 6.50
N LEU A 67 -23.16 17.86 7.82
CA LEU A 67 -22.81 16.62 8.52
C LEU A 67 -24.01 16.09 9.30
N LEU A 68 -24.45 14.87 8.98
CA LEU A 68 -25.58 14.22 9.66
C LEU A 68 -25.31 14.06 11.16
N GLY A 69 -26.30 14.44 11.97
CA GLY A 69 -26.23 14.42 13.43
C GLY A 69 -25.49 15.60 14.07
N ARG A 70 -24.76 16.41 13.28
CA ARG A 70 -24.08 17.63 13.76
C ARG A 70 -24.86 18.89 13.40
N ASN A 71 -24.91 19.23 12.12
CA ASN A 71 -25.56 20.46 11.64
C ASN A 71 -26.72 20.20 10.67
N TRP A 72 -27.09 18.93 10.45
CA TRP A 72 -28.37 18.54 9.90
C TRP A 72 -28.82 17.18 10.45
N GLY A 73 -30.11 16.91 10.38
CA GLY A 73 -30.71 15.65 10.76
C GLY A 73 -32.22 15.69 10.54
N TYR A 74 -32.92 14.64 11.03
CA TYR A 74 -34.37 14.56 10.94
C TYR A 74 -34.96 13.87 12.17
N ASP A 75 -36.20 14.19 12.47
CA ASP A 75 -37.00 13.58 13.52
C ASP A 75 -38.47 13.47 13.06
N ALA A 76 -39.39 13.11 13.93
CA ALA A 76 -40.80 12.97 13.59
C ALA A 76 -41.47 14.28 13.12
N GLN A 77 -40.84 15.43 13.29
CA GLN A 77 -41.37 16.75 12.90
C GLN A 77 -40.87 17.19 11.52
N GLY A 78 -39.79 16.59 11.03
CA GLY A 78 -39.21 16.91 9.74
C GLY A 78 -37.69 16.91 9.71
N VAL A 79 -37.13 17.62 8.72
CA VAL A 79 -35.69 17.82 8.55
C VAL A 79 -35.28 19.10 9.27
N TRP A 80 -34.15 19.08 9.95
CA TRP A 80 -33.53 20.24 10.55
C TRP A 80 -32.11 20.48 10.03
N VAL A 81 -31.73 21.75 9.90
CA VAL A 81 -30.39 22.22 9.51
C VAL A 81 -29.93 23.34 10.42
N SER A 82 -28.60 23.50 10.60
CA SER A 82 -28.00 24.59 11.42
C SER A 82 -26.61 24.92 10.92
N GLU A 83 -25.97 25.95 11.47
CA GLU A 83 -24.57 26.33 11.23
C GLU A 83 -24.21 26.48 9.75
N GLY A 84 -25.06 27.15 8.97
CA GLY A 84 -24.82 27.39 7.55
C GLY A 84 -25.06 26.18 6.63
N CYS A 85 -25.47 25.04 7.17
CA CYS A 85 -25.89 23.89 6.36
C CYS A 85 -27.21 24.16 5.66
N GLY A 86 -27.38 23.73 4.45
CA GLY A 86 -28.62 23.74 3.68
C GLY A 86 -28.58 22.68 2.59
N GLY A 87 -29.73 22.18 2.19
CA GLY A 87 -29.82 21.15 1.17
C GLY A 87 -31.23 20.81 0.71
N GLU A 88 -31.29 20.03 -0.34
CA GLU A 88 -32.49 19.31 -0.79
C GLU A 88 -32.53 17.93 -0.23
N PHE A 89 -33.63 17.54 0.37
CA PHE A 89 -33.80 16.28 1.07
C PHE A 89 -34.97 15.49 0.47
N ALA A 90 -34.71 14.24 0.08
CA ALA A 90 -35.78 13.32 -0.27
C ALA A 90 -36.41 12.76 1.01
N THR A 91 -37.72 12.82 1.10
CA THR A 91 -38.50 12.34 2.23
C THR A 91 -39.68 11.50 1.73
N GLY A 92 -40.25 10.66 2.56
CA GLY A 92 -41.37 9.82 2.15
C GLY A 92 -42.10 9.13 3.30
N SER A 93 -43.25 8.58 2.99
CA SER A 93 -44.11 7.87 3.92
C SER A 93 -43.96 6.35 3.80
N THR A 94 -43.90 5.64 4.91
CA THR A 94 -43.91 4.17 4.98
C THR A 94 -45.28 3.53 4.67
N SER A 95 -46.31 4.32 4.36
CA SER A 95 -47.70 3.83 4.21
C SER A 95 -47.98 3.07 2.89
N ARG A 96 -47.00 2.87 2.01
CA ARG A 96 -47.13 1.97 0.85
C ARG A 96 -45.77 1.34 0.50
N ALA A 97 -45.72 0.00 0.61
CA ALA A 97 -44.57 -0.81 0.17
C ALA A 97 -44.27 -0.57 -1.32
N GLY A 98 -43.27 0.25 -1.59
CA GLY A 98 -42.71 0.50 -2.91
C GLY A 98 -41.20 0.55 -2.77
N LYS A 99 -40.49 -0.24 -3.57
CA LYS A 99 -39.02 -0.17 -3.66
C LYS A 99 -38.60 1.23 -4.02
N VAL A 100 -37.86 1.90 -3.17
CA VAL A 100 -37.19 3.16 -3.47
C VAL A 100 -35.76 2.83 -3.86
N SER A 101 -35.46 2.92 -5.16
CA SER A 101 -34.07 2.96 -5.65
C SER A 101 -33.70 4.42 -5.89
N VAL A 102 -32.66 4.87 -5.19
CA VAL A 102 -32.11 6.22 -5.38
C VAL A 102 -30.92 6.09 -6.33
N GLU A 103 -31.06 6.60 -7.54
CA GLU A 103 -29.89 6.84 -8.41
C GLU A 103 -29.16 8.09 -7.88
N VAL A 104 -27.95 7.89 -7.38
CA VAL A 104 -27.05 8.99 -7.07
C VAL A 104 -26.22 9.29 -8.31
N ASN A 105 -26.55 10.35 -9.03
CA ASN A 105 -25.65 10.92 -10.02
C ASN A 105 -24.46 11.52 -9.29
N ALA A 106 -23.33 10.82 -9.33
CA ALA A 106 -22.06 11.35 -8.85
C ALA A 106 -21.63 12.48 -9.79
N TYR A 107 -21.82 13.72 -9.38
CA TYR A 107 -21.10 14.85 -9.96
C TYR A 107 -19.77 14.98 -9.21
N THR A 108 -18.70 14.83 -9.97
CA THR A 108 -17.33 15.00 -9.51
C THR A 108 -17.08 16.42 -9.09
N ASP A 109 -16.83 16.64 -7.80
CA ASP A 109 -15.75 17.52 -7.37
C ASP A 109 -15.33 17.20 -5.93
N THR A 110 -14.02 16.99 -5.77
CA THR A 110 -13.23 16.98 -4.53
C THR A 110 -13.57 15.96 -3.45
N ALA A 111 -12.61 15.06 -3.30
CA ALA A 111 -12.14 14.42 -2.07
C ALA A 111 -13.18 14.09 -0.99
N ASP A 112 -13.22 12.79 -0.70
CA ASP A 112 -13.69 12.22 0.56
C ASP A 112 -15.21 12.04 0.73
N GLN A 113 -15.74 10.96 0.12
CA GLN A 113 -16.91 10.29 0.68
C GLN A 113 -16.91 8.80 0.28
N SER A 114 -16.60 7.96 1.24
CA SER A 114 -17.04 6.57 1.21
C SER A 114 -18.57 6.54 1.28
N ALA A 115 -19.23 6.40 0.13
CA ALA A 115 -20.68 6.25 0.09
C ALA A 115 -21.03 4.81 0.49
N ASP A 116 -21.62 4.64 1.68
CA ASP A 116 -22.33 3.45 2.07
C ASP A 116 -23.54 3.25 1.13
N LEU A 117 -23.42 2.33 0.19
CA LEU A 117 -24.56 1.82 -0.57
C LEU A 117 -25.34 0.83 0.33
N ALA A 118 -26.10 1.35 1.26
CA ALA A 118 -27.07 0.56 1.99
C ALA A 118 -28.34 0.43 1.17
N THR A 119 -28.58 -0.73 0.59
CA THR A 119 -29.90 -1.08 0.04
C THR A 119 -30.82 -1.46 1.18
N VAL A 120 -31.73 -0.59 1.56
CA VAL A 120 -32.77 -0.90 2.55
C VAL A 120 -33.93 -1.59 1.83
N THR A 121 -34.11 -2.88 2.03
CA THR A 121 -35.32 -3.63 1.65
C THR A 121 -36.21 -3.77 2.86
N THR A 122 -37.42 -3.18 2.82
CA THR A 122 -38.47 -3.39 3.80
C THR A 122 -39.37 -4.57 3.38
N GLY A 123 -39.14 -5.73 3.93
CA GLY A 123 -39.97 -6.91 3.80
C GLY A 123 -39.82 -7.80 5.02
N THR A 124 -40.82 -8.59 5.34
CA THR A 124 -40.95 -9.43 6.55
C THR A 124 -39.92 -10.56 6.65
N ASN A 125 -38.97 -10.63 5.73
CA ASN A 125 -37.70 -11.36 5.79
C ASN A 125 -36.70 -10.64 4.90
N PRO A 126 -35.76 -9.83 5.43
CA PRO A 126 -34.73 -9.23 4.63
C PRO A 126 -33.79 -10.35 4.14
N GLU A 127 -33.92 -10.75 2.87
CA GLU A 127 -32.80 -11.42 2.20
C GLU A 127 -31.67 -10.40 2.11
N VAL A 128 -30.67 -10.56 2.96
CA VAL A 128 -29.46 -9.76 2.90
C VAL A 128 -28.64 -10.24 1.70
N HIS A 129 -28.77 -9.53 0.60
CA HIS A 129 -27.94 -9.79 -0.59
C HIS A 129 -26.55 -9.21 -0.37
N TYR A 130 -25.59 -10.05 0.03
CA TYR A 130 -24.19 -9.67 0.05
C TYR A 130 -23.67 -9.59 -1.39
N PHE A 131 -23.28 -8.40 -1.83
CA PHE A 131 -22.67 -8.20 -3.15
C PHE A 131 -21.15 -8.41 -3.13
N GLY A 132 -20.53 -8.47 -1.95
CA GLY A 132 -19.11 -8.68 -1.78
C GLY A 132 -18.72 -8.88 -0.33
N MET A 133 -17.45 -9.10 -0.10
CA MET A 133 -16.85 -9.34 1.21
C MET A 133 -15.87 -8.23 1.56
N PHE A 134 -16.03 -7.65 2.74
CA PHE A 134 -15.12 -6.69 3.37
C PHE A 134 -14.31 -7.39 4.45
N ASN A 135 -12.99 -7.21 4.42
CA ASN A 135 -12.08 -7.74 5.44
C ASN A 135 -11.22 -6.61 6.00
N PRO A 136 -11.60 -6.00 7.11
CA PRO A 136 -10.70 -5.16 7.87
C PRO A 136 -9.54 -5.99 8.43
N TYR A 137 -8.34 -5.42 8.40
CA TYR A 137 -7.14 -6.05 8.95
C TYR A 137 -6.18 -5.00 9.50
N GLY A 138 -5.21 -5.44 10.26
CA GLY A 138 -4.17 -4.55 10.73
C GLY A 138 -3.05 -5.26 11.46
N SER A 139 -2.01 -4.49 11.74
CA SER A 139 -0.84 -4.92 12.50
C SER A 139 -0.41 -3.76 13.39
N LEU A 140 -0.52 -3.91 14.69
CA LEU A 140 -0.09 -2.93 15.67
C LEU A 140 1.28 -3.35 16.21
N ARG A 141 2.26 -2.43 16.14
CA ARG A 141 3.66 -2.73 16.43
C ARG A 141 4.31 -1.58 17.17
N THR A 142 4.88 -1.88 18.31
CA THR A 142 5.66 -0.92 19.08
C THR A 142 6.98 -1.54 19.54
N ILE A 143 8.04 -0.74 19.59
CA ILE A 143 9.36 -1.16 20.01
C ILE A 143 9.98 -0.17 20.99
N VAL A 144 10.88 -0.69 21.79
CA VAL A 144 11.96 0.07 22.43
C VAL A 144 13.23 -0.27 21.66
N SER A 145 13.78 0.70 20.95
CA SER A 145 15.09 0.58 20.30
C SER A 145 16.19 1.04 21.24
N ILE A 146 17.31 0.35 21.25
CA ILE A 146 18.49 0.63 22.09
C ILE A 146 19.71 0.62 21.17
N SER A 147 20.45 1.71 21.16
CA SER A 147 21.71 1.89 20.41
C SER A 147 22.66 2.76 21.20
N ASP A 148 23.82 3.09 20.64
CA ASP A 148 24.81 3.99 21.27
C ASP A 148 24.24 5.39 21.54
N SER A 149 23.21 5.81 20.78
CA SER A 149 22.50 7.07 20.99
C SER A 149 21.47 7.04 22.15
N GLY A 150 21.27 5.89 22.80
CA GLY A 150 20.34 5.71 23.90
C GLY A 150 19.16 4.80 23.58
N ALA A 151 18.12 4.88 24.43
CA ALA A 151 16.90 4.10 24.30
C ALA A 151 15.70 4.98 23.90
N GLN A 152 14.86 4.49 22.96
CA GLN A 152 13.71 5.23 22.47
C GLN A 152 12.51 4.32 22.22
N VAL A 153 11.30 4.76 22.61
CA VAL A 153 10.05 4.10 22.26
C VAL A 153 9.58 4.59 20.88
N GLN A 154 9.27 3.66 19.99
CA GLN A 154 8.94 3.99 18.60
C GLN A 154 7.80 3.12 18.06
N ASP A 155 7.07 3.64 17.09
CA ASP A 155 6.19 2.83 16.23
C ASP A 155 7.04 2.03 15.23
N ASN A 156 6.64 0.79 14.99
CA ASN A 156 7.35 -0.09 14.07
C ASN A 156 6.47 -0.45 12.86
N ALA A 157 6.08 0.57 12.10
CA ALA A 157 5.23 0.46 10.92
C ALA A 157 3.88 -0.20 11.21
N SER A 158 3.21 0.25 12.28
CA SER A 158 1.81 -0.10 12.54
C SER A 158 0.93 0.29 11.37
N ARG A 159 -0.08 -0.55 11.09
CA ARG A 159 -0.95 -0.34 9.94
C ARG A 159 -2.34 -0.89 10.17
N VAL A 160 -3.29 -0.27 9.49
CA VAL A 160 -4.67 -0.74 9.36
C VAL A 160 -5.06 -0.71 7.90
N GLY A 161 -5.91 -1.63 7.50
CA GLY A 161 -6.35 -1.71 6.12
C GLY A 161 -7.71 -2.39 5.97
N ILE A 162 -8.25 -2.27 4.79
CA ILE A 162 -9.48 -2.95 4.39
C ILE A 162 -9.31 -3.52 2.99
N THR A 163 -9.75 -4.76 2.79
CA THR A 163 -9.89 -5.34 1.46
C THR A 163 -11.36 -5.55 1.14
N PHE A 164 -11.71 -5.34 -0.10
CA PHE A 164 -13.03 -5.61 -0.65
C PHE A 164 -12.92 -6.55 -1.83
N SER A 165 -13.88 -7.46 -2.00
CA SER A 165 -13.98 -8.31 -3.18
C SER A 165 -15.43 -8.69 -3.44
N THR A 166 -15.91 -8.53 -4.68
CA THR A 166 -17.23 -9.02 -5.10
C THR A 166 -17.22 -10.55 -5.24
N PHE A 167 -18.40 -11.14 -5.31
CA PHE A 167 -18.59 -12.56 -5.63
C PHE A 167 -18.70 -12.78 -7.14
N GLY A 168 -18.56 -14.01 -7.58
CA GLY A 168 -18.73 -14.42 -8.98
C GLY A 168 -17.43 -14.81 -9.67
N PRO A 169 -17.52 -15.21 -10.95
CA PRO A 169 -16.38 -15.66 -11.74
C PRO A 169 -15.43 -14.52 -12.15
N ILE A 170 -15.97 -13.31 -12.30
CA ILE A 170 -15.20 -12.07 -12.45
C ILE A 170 -15.47 -11.25 -11.20
N LYS A 171 -14.40 -10.85 -10.52
CA LYS A 171 -14.49 -10.13 -9.25
C LYS A 171 -13.86 -8.75 -9.38
N VAL A 172 -14.56 -7.76 -8.89
CA VAL A 172 -13.95 -6.46 -8.59
C VAL A 172 -13.35 -6.55 -7.20
N PHE A 173 -12.14 -6.08 -7.02
CA PHE A 173 -11.49 -6.04 -5.72
C PHE A 173 -10.82 -4.69 -5.49
N ALA A 174 -10.70 -4.32 -4.23
CA ALA A 174 -10.01 -3.11 -3.81
C ALA A 174 -9.23 -3.35 -2.51
N THR A 175 -8.18 -2.57 -2.30
CA THR A 175 -7.43 -2.57 -1.05
C THR A 175 -7.06 -1.14 -0.70
N GLY A 176 -7.33 -0.75 0.55
CA GLY A 176 -6.77 0.44 1.17
C GLY A 176 -5.97 0.04 2.40
N GLU A 177 -4.75 0.53 2.55
CA GLU A 177 -3.91 0.33 3.73
C GLU A 177 -3.24 1.63 4.13
N TRP A 178 -3.29 1.94 5.41
CA TRP A 178 -2.68 3.12 6.00
C TRP A 178 -1.71 2.72 7.10
N GLY A 179 -0.54 3.33 7.11
CA GLY A 179 0.33 3.34 8.27
C GLY A 179 -0.29 4.18 9.38
N VAL A 180 -0.19 3.70 10.61
CA VAL A 180 -0.70 4.38 11.80
C VAL A 180 0.46 4.55 12.77
N ASN A 181 0.76 5.79 13.16
CA ASN A 181 1.77 6.03 14.19
C ASN A 181 1.11 5.98 15.58
N LEU A 182 1.43 4.94 16.34
CA LEU A 182 0.86 4.72 17.68
C LEU A 182 1.61 5.50 18.80
N VAL A 183 2.88 5.81 18.59
CA VAL A 183 3.74 6.36 19.65
C VAL A 183 3.82 7.87 19.59
N ARG A 184 3.40 8.45 18.52
CA ARG A 184 3.45 9.88 18.19
C ARG A 184 4.54 10.26 17.20
N SER A 185 4.10 11.00 16.29
CA SER A 185 4.44 12.23 15.83
C SER A 185 5.51 12.42 14.78
N GLU A 186 6.61 12.68 14.99
CA GLU A 186 7.47 13.38 14.04
C GLU A 186 8.57 12.47 13.49
N THR A 187 8.70 11.31 14.08
CA THR A 187 9.78 10.39 13.76
C THR A 187 9.26 8.96 13.68
N THR A 188 9.35 8.35 12.52
CA THR A 188 9.17 6.92 12.36
C THR A 188 10.53 6.25 12.28
N PHE A 189 10.74 5.25 13.13
CA PHE A 189 11.90 4.39 13.02
C PHE A 189 11.74 3.50 11.79
N ASN A 190 12.64 3.60 10.87
CA ASN A 190 12.68 2.74 9.70
C ASN A 190 14.06 2.08 9.59
N ALA A 191 14.21 0.96 10.28
CA ALA A 191 15.46 0.23 10.34
C ALA A 191 15.94 -0.33 8.99
N GLY A 192 15.02 -0.45 8.04
CA GLY A 192 15.32 -0.98 6.71
C GLY A 192 15.43 0.08 5.63
N ALA A 193 15.06 1.33 5.92
CA ALA A 193 14.91 2.30 4.86
C ALA A 193 16.20 3.00 4.47
N THR A 194 17.09 3.22 5.42
CA THR A 194 18.32 3.92 5.15
C THR A 194 19.39 3.46 6.11
N THR A 195 20.39 2.84 5.59
CA THR A 195 21.64 2.65 6.31
C THR A 195 22.42 3.93 6.47
N GLU A 196 22.11 4.94 5.66
CA GLU A 196 22.72 6.25 5.69
C GLU A 196 22.58 6.95 7.03
N GLN A 197 21.44 6.80 7.66
CA GLN A 197 21.16 7.36 8.97
C GLN A 197 21.43 6.36 10.09
N GLY A 198 21.98 5.21 9.76
CA GLY A 198 22.35 4.14 10.71
C GLY A 198 21.07 3.60 11.33
N PHE A 199 20.23 3.66 11.80
CA PHE A 199 18.95 3.58 12.49
C PHE A 199 18.45 5.00 12.72
N GLY A 200 18.83 5.91 11.84
CA GLY A 200 18.48 7.30 11.93
C GLY A 200 16.98 7.43 11.86
N VAL A 201 16.48 8.09 12.81
CA VAL A 201 15.15 8.65 12.87
C VAL A 201 15.00 9.51 11.61
N ILE A 202 14.29 9.01 10.60
CA ILE A 202 13.86 9.87 9.50
C ILE A 202 12.79 10.77 10.11
N SER A 203 13.16 11.96 10.48
CA SER A 203 12.23 13.04 10.77
C SER A 203 11.57 13.45 9.44
N GLN A 204 10.59 12.69 9.00
CA GLN A 204 9.63 13.23 8.08
C GLN A 204 8.60 13.96 8.91
N GLY A 205 8.61 15.27 8.84
CA GLY A 205 7.66 16.13 9.51
C GLY A 205 6.24 15.98 8.98
N THR A 206 5.70 14.79 9.06
CA THR A 206 4.30 14.51 8.78
C THR A 206 3.57 14.53 10.11
N GLN A 207 2.87 15.60 10.38
CA GLN A 207 1.93 15.74 11.50
C GLN A 207 0.73 14.78 11.38
N SER A 208 0.72 13.88 10.40
CA SER A 208 -0.35 12.93 10.13
C SER A 208 -0.14 11.64 10.87
N VAL A 209 -1.12 11.28 11.70
CA VAL A 209 -1.20 9.95 12.35
C VAL A 209 -1.37 8.84 11.31
N PHE A 210 -1.91 9.15 10.13
CA PHE A 210 -2.17 8.20 9.05
C PHE A 210 -1.38 8.55 7.79
N GLY A 211 -0.75 7.56 7.19
CA GLY A 211 -0.04 7.65 5.91
C GLY A 211 -0.49 6.58 4.94
N ALA A 212 -0.78 6.93 3.68
CA ALA A 212 -1.20 5.97 2.66
C ALA A 212 -0.04 5.00 2.31
N ARG A 213 -0.28 3.70 2.53
CA ARG A 213 0.67 2.61 2.18
C ARG A 213 0.30 1.90 0.90
N LEU A 214 -0.94 1.42 0.79
CA LEU A 214 -1.51 0.79 -0.40
C LEU A 214 -2.85 1.44 -0.72
N GLY A 215 -3.18 1.51 -2.00
CA GLY A 215 -4.46 2.02 -2.48
C GLY A 215 -4.67 1.62 -3.93
N PHE A 216 -5.40 0.53 -4.17
CA PHE A 216 -5.63 0.03 -5.52
C PHE A 216 -7.01 -0.60 -5.68
N LEU A 217 -7.49 -0.54 -6.92
CA LEU A 217 -8.73 -1.15 -7.39
C LEU A 217 -8.40 -2.06 -8.58
N GLY A 218 -9.08 -3.19 -8.72
CA GLY A 218 -8.81 -4.10 -9.82
C GLY A 218 -9.93 -5.05 -10.15
N VAL A 219 -9.69 -5.84 -11.19
CA VAL A 219 -10.58 -6.90 -11.66
C VAL A 219 -9.82 -8.22 -11.72
N ASP A 220 -10.40 -9.24 -11.12
CA ASP A 220 -9.91 -10.61 -11.16
C ASP A 220 -10.74 -11.41 -12.18
N PHE A 221 -10.12 -11.81 -13.28
CA PHE A 221 -10.70 -12.59 -14.36
C PHE A 221 -10.53 -14.11 -14.16
N GLY A 222 -10.25 -14.54 -12.92
CA GLY A 222 -10.02 -15.93 -12.56
C GLY A 222 -8.79 -16.51 -13.25
N ARG A 223 -8.97 -17.50 -14.12
CA ARG A 223 -7.85 -18.15 -14.83
C ARG A 223 -7.06 -17.23 -15.77
N PHE A 224 -7.62 -16.09 -16.12
CA PHE A 224 -6.97 -15.09 -16.99
C PHE A 224 -6.20 -14.02 -16.23
N GLY A 225 -6.10 -14.15 -14.89
CA GLY A 225 -5.31 -13.26 -14.08
C GLY A 225 -6.07 -12.07 -13.51
N ARG A 226 -5.33 -11.20 -12.85
CA ARG A 226 -5.83 -10.02 -12.15
C ARG A 226 -5.18 -8.77 -12.72
N LEU A 227 -5.97 -7.74 -12.97
CA LEU A 227 -5.51 -6.42 -13.39
C LEU A 227 -5.89 -5.42 -12.30
N SER A 228 -4.95 -4.60 -11.86
CA SER A 228 -5.19 -3.56 -10.85
C SER A 228 -4.53 -2.25 -11.21
N PHE A 229 -5.00 -1.17 -10.58
CA PHE A 229 -4.59 0.21 -10.80
C PHE A 229 -4.44 0.91 -9.45
N GLY A 230 -3.32 1.57 -9.21
CA GLY A 230 -3.10 2.34 -7.99
C GLY A 230 -1.71 2.17 -7.39
N LYS A 231 -1.61 2.28 -6.05
CA LYS A 231 -0.40 2.02 -5.29
C LYS A 231 -0.44 0.59 -4.75
N GLU A 232 0.45 -0.27 -5.25
CA GLU A 232 0.48 -1.70 -4.94
C GLU A 232 1.93 -2.21 -4.79
N ASN A 233 2.11 -3.43 -4.30
CA ASN A 233 3.42 -4.06 -4.26
C ASN A 233 3.93 -4.33 -5.68
N SER A 234 5.17 -3.95 -5.95
CA SER A 234 5.81 -4.06 -7.26
C SER A 234 6.17 -5.49 -7.65
N THR A 235 6.47 -5.70 -8.93
CA THR A 235 7.05 -6.96 -9.41
C THR A 235 8.43 -7.25 -8.80
N HIS A 236 9.21 -6.23 -8.44
CA HIS A 236 10.43 -6.39 -7.65
C HIS A 236 10.11 -7.00 -6.27
N TYR A 237 9.07 -6.47 -5.59
CA TYR A 237 8.66 -6.95 -4.27
C TYR A 237 8.11 -8.40 -4.29
N ASP A 238 7.62 -8.88 -5.42
CA ASP A 238 7.20 -10.29 -5.57
C ASP A 238 8.33 -11.26 -5.20
N ILE A 239 9.57 -10.86 -5.42
CA ILE A 239 10.78 -11.65 -5.11
C ILE A 239 11.48 -11.11 -3.85
N ALA A 240 11.69 -9.80 -3.74
CA ALA A 240 12.33 -9.21 -2.55
C ALA A 240 11.55 -9.53 -1.26
N GLY A 241 10.21 -9.63 -1.32
CA GLY A 241 9.36 -10.04 -0.22
C GLY A 241 9.56 -11.48 0.28
N TYR A 242 10.52 -12.24 -0.28
CA TYR A 242 10.91 -13.54 0.28
C TYR A 242 11.69 -13.38 1.58
N THR A 243 12.42 -12.29 1.73
CA THR A 243 13.20 -11.93 2.90
C THR A 243 12.76 -10.61 3.51
N THR A 244 12.54 -9.58 2.68
CA THR A 244 12.03 -8.27 3.11
C THR A 244 10.70 -8.40 3.85
N ASP A 245 10.52 -7.63 4.92
CA ASP A 245 9.35 -7.69 5.82
C ASP A 245 9.20 -9.01 6.62
N ARG A 246 10.22 -9.88 6.63
CA ARG A 246 10.22 -11.11 7.42
C ARG A 246 10.81 -10.91 8.81
N PHE A 247 11.76 -10.00 8.92
CA PHE A 247 12.29 -9.53 10.21
C PHE A 247 11.29 -8.61 10.91
N ASN A 248 11.40 -8.51 12.22
CA ASN A 248 10.52 -7.62 12.98
C ASN A 248 10.92 -6.16 12.85
N VAL A 249 12.22 -5.88 12.80
CA VAL A 249 12.78 -4.53 12.82
C VAL A 249 13.87 -4.34 11.77
N PHE A 250 14.91 -5.22 11.78
CA PHE A 250 16.14 -5.02 11.06
C PHE A 250 16.19 -5.87 9.79
N GLY A 251 15.57 -5.49 8.74
CA GLY A 251 15.60 -6.24 7.51
C GLY A 251 15.15 -5.41 6.32
N GLY A 252 15.42 -5.90 5.10
CA GLY A 252 14.96 -5.29 3.87
C GLY A 252 15.89 -4.25 3.26
N THR A 253 17.06 -4.00 3.83
CA THR A 253 18.00 -3.01 3.31
C THR A 253 18.69 -3.51 2.05
N SER A 254 19.10 -4.78 2.04
CA SER A 254 19.93 -5.34 0.97
C SER A 254 19.21 -5.60 -0.34
N THR A 255 17.89 -5.75 -0.29
CA THR A 255 17.07 -6.13 -1.47
C THR A 255 16.10 -5.04 -1.92
N THR A 256 16.06 -3.91 -1.21
CA THR A 256 15.25 -2.75 -1.54
C THR A 256 16.11 -1.55 -1.88
N THR A 257 15.56 -0.35 -1.86
CA THR A 257 16.35 0.87 -2.09
C THR A 257 17.00 1.35 -0.80
N TYR A 258 18.16 1.95 -0.91
CA TYR A 258 18.93 2.50 0.20
C TYR A 258 18.18 3.60 0.97
N VAL A 259 17.50 4.48 0.25
CA VAL A 259 16.75 5.61 0.84
C VAL A 259 15.30 5.27 1.16
N ALA A 260 14.62 4.59 0.26
CA ALA A 260 13.18 4.39 0.35
C ALA A 260 12.78 3.07 1.04
N GLY A 261 13.71 2.15 1.28
CA GLY A 261 13.41 0.85 1.87
C GLY A 261 12.34 0.10 1.09
N THR A 262 11.28 -0.35 1.76
CA THR A 262 10.16 -1.05 1.14
C THR A 262 9.16 -0.13 0.43
N ASP A 263 9.31 1.20 0.52
CA ASP A 263 8.44 2.17 -0.15
C ASP A 263 9.15 2.84 -1.31
N GLY A 264 9.55 2.03 -2.29
CA GLY A 264 10.25 2.47 -3.49
C GLY A 264 9.36 3.12 -4.56
N GLY A 265 8.20 3.65 -4.22
CA GLY A 265 7.14 4.12 -5.12
C GLY A 265 7.61 4.75 -6.43
N GLN A 266 8.49 5.73 -6.37
CA GLN A 266 9.01 6.42 -7.55
C GLN A 266 10.04 5.60 -8.33
N SER A 267 10.82 4.75 -7.68
CA SER A 267 11.80 3.87 -8.33
C SER A 267 11.18 2.63 -8.97
N GLY A 268 9.87 2.43 -8.79
CA GLY A 268 9.18 1.26 -9.33
C GLY A 268 9.41 -0.02 -8.55
N THR A 269 10.01 0.06 -7.36
CA THR A 269 10.24 -1.05 -6.44
C THR A 269 9.39 -0.90 -5.18
N GLY A 270 9.41 -1.88 -4.28
CA GLY A 270 8.65 -1.84 -3.03
C GLY A 270 7.14 -1.65 -3.26
N ARG A 271 6.55 -0.58 -2.74
CA ARG A 271 5.16 -0.19 -2.99
C ARG A 271 5.09 0.85 -4.11
N VAL A 272 4.96 0.36 -5.33
CA VAL A 272 4.93 1.19 -6.54
C VAL A 272 3.65 2.01 -6.62
N ASP A 273 3.77 3.30 -6.91
CA ASP A 273 2.64 4.22 -7.08
C ASP A 273 2.28 4.44 -8.57
N GLN A 274 1.05 4.92 -8.81
CA GLN A 274 0.52 5.22 -10.16
C GLN A 274 0.75 4.05 -11.14
N ALA A 275 0.58 2.82 -10.63
CA ALA A 275 0.90 1.61 -11.35
C ALA A 275 -0.34 0.96 -11.98
N ILE A 276 -0.10 0.29 -13.08
CA ILE A 276 -0.96 -0.74 -13.66
C ILE A 276 -0.25 -2.06 -13.41
N MET A 277 -0.91 -2.98 -12.72
CA MET A 277 -0.36 -4.28 -12.36
C MET A 277 -1.17 -5.39 -12.99
N TYR A 278 -0.49 -6.40 -13.48
CA TYR A 278 -1.11 -7.63 -13.96
C TYR A 278 -0.43 -8.83 -13.33
N HIS A 279 -1.21 -9.72 -12.72
CA HIS A 279 -0.73 -10.97 -12.14
C HIS A 279 -1.50 -12.16 -12.72
N LEU A 280 -0.77 -13.18 -13.14
CA LEU A 280 -1.31 -14.40 -13.70
C LEU A 280 -0.70 -15.63 -13.02
N LYS A 281 -1.56 -16.54 -12.57
CA LYS A 281 -1.14 -17.83 -12.02
C LYS A 281 -1.38 -18.94 -13.06
N LEU A 282 -0.30 -19.55 -13.54
CA LEU A 282 -0.31 -20.63 -14.51
C LEU A 282 -0.12 -21.98 -13.81
N ALA A 283 -0.99 -22.95 -14.15
CA ALA A 283 -0.92 -24.34 -13.66
C ALA A 283 -0.73 -24.48 -12.14
N LYS A 284 -1.06 -23.45 -11.33
CA LYS A 284 -0.87 -23.36 -9.86
C LYS A 284 0.57 -23.37 -9.38
N ILE A 285 1.54 -23.46 -10.29
CA ILE A 285 2.97 -23.57 -9.96
C ILE A 285 3.80 -22.37 -10.44
N ILE A 286 3.32 -21.62 -11.43
CA ILE A 286 4.01 -20.46 -11.95
C ILE A 286 3.17 -19.22 -11.67
N ASP A 287 3.76 -18.22 -11.03
CA ASP A 287 3.19 -16.89 -10.85
C ASP A 287 3.97 -15.91 -11.74
N PHE A 288 3.27 -15.21 -12.62
CA PHE A 288 3.81 -14.15 -13.47
C PHE A 288 3.24 -12.81 -13.03
N GLY A 289 4.09 -11.79 -12.93
CA GLY A 289 3.73 -10.41 -12.67
C GLY A 289 4.24 -9.49 -13.76
N ALA A 290 3.47 -8.47 -14.10
CA ALA A 290 3.88 -7.37 -14.96
C ALA A 290 3.39 -6.05 -14.38
N GLN A 291 4.20 -5.01 -14.51
CA GLN A 291 3.89 -3.68 -13.99
C GLN A 291 4.22 -2.62 -15.03
N GLY A 292 3.42 -1.55 -15.06
CA GLY A 292 3.73 -0.31 -15.75
C GLY A 292 3.42 0.88 -14.84
N GLN A 293 4.28 1.89 -14.82
CA GLN A 293 4.02 3.16 -14.13
C GLN A 293 3.70 4.25 -15.14
N LEU A 294 2.68 5.04 -14.84
CA LEU A 294 2.22 6.16 -15.65
C LEU A 294 2.19 7.42 -14.79
N ARG A 295 3.21 8.26 -14.93
CA ARG A 295 3.29 9.56 -14.26
C ARG A 295 3.39 10.65 -15.32
N SER A 296 2.46 11.58 -15.35
CA SER A 296 2.44 12.63 -16.37
C SER A 296 3.56 13.65 -16.16
N GLY A 297 4.17 14.10 -17.24
CA GLY A 297 5.08 15.26 -17.26
C GLY A 297 6.52 15.03 -16.82
N ASP A 298 6.84 13.86 -16.28
CA ASP A 298 8.17 13.63 -15.70
C ASP A 298 9.19 13.09 -16.68
N THR A 299 8.76 12.36 -17.69
CA THR A 299 9.65 11.76 -18.69
C THR A 299 9.03 11.81 -20.09
N PRO A 300 9.83 11.76 -21.16
CA PRO A 300 9.31 11.71 -22.54
C PRO A 300 8.69 10.36 -22.92
N GLN A 301 8.81 9.34 -22.09
CA GLN A 301 8.25 8.01 -22.32
C GLN A 301 6.79 7.93 -21.85
N ALA A 302 5.96 7.16 -22.57
CA ALA A 302 4.58 6.90 -22.17
C ALA A 302 4.49 6.16 -20.83
N PHE A 303 5.44 5.28 -20.54
CA PHE A 303 5.62 4.64 -19.24
C PHE A 303 6.88 5.19 -18.57
N ASN A 304 6.73 5.70 -17.37
CA ASN A 304 7.87 6.14 -16.55
C ASN A 304 8.65 4.97 -15.97
N GLY A 305 8.04 3.80 -15.87
CA GLY A 305 8.67 2.58 -15.45
C GLY A 305 7.87 1.35 -15.85
N PHE A 306 8.57 0.21 -15.89
CA PHE A 306 7.95 -1.09 -16.11
C PHE A 306 8.72 -2.17 -15.36
N GLY A 307 8.07 -3.31 -15.11
CA GLY A 307 8.70 -4.44 -14.47
C GLY A 307 8.00 -5.75 -14.77
N PHE A 308 8.73 -6.84 -14.56
CA PHE A 308 8.23 -8.20 -14.70
C PHE A 308 8.74 -9.07 -13.56
N SER A 309 7.95 -10.03 -13.11
CA SER A 309 8.35 -11.08 -12.20
C SER A 309 7.93 -12.45 -12.70
N LEU A 310 8.70 -13.45 -12.36
CA LEU A 310 8.37 -14.85 -12.59
C LEU A 310 8.77 -15.66 -11.37
N GLN A 311 7.84 -16.43 -10.83
CA GLN A 311 8.05 -17.29 -9.68
C GLN A 311 7.58 -18.71 -10.00
N ALA A 312 8.31 -19.72 -9.53
CA ALA A 312 7.95 -21.11 -9.72
C ALA A 312 7.99 -21.87 -8.39
N ALA A 313 6.94 -22.62 -8.10
CA ALA A 313 6.93 -23.64 -7.04
C ALA A 313 7.56 -24.90 -7.59
N VAL A 314 8.87 -25.07 -7.37
CA VAL A 314 9.67 -26.17 -7.97
C VAL A 314 9.56 -27.48 -7.18
N LEU A 315 9.30 -27.40 -5.89
CA LEU A 315 9.02 -28.52 -4.98
C LEU A 315 7.96 -28.09 -3.95
N PRO A 316 7.27 -29.05 -3.30
CA PRO A 316 6.42 -28.72 -2.15
C PRO A 316 7.23 -27.96 -1.10
N GLY A 317 6.77 -26.75 -0.74
CA GLY A 317 7.45 -25.89 0.22
C GLY A 317 8.65 -25.10 -0.33
N LEU A 318 9.04 -25.22 -1.60
CA LEU A 318 10.14 -24.49 -2.22
C LEU A 318 9.67 -23.65 -3.40
N LYS A 319 9.87 -22.35 -3.34
CA LYS A 319 9.60 -21.39 -4.41
C LYS A 319 10.88 -20.64 -4.80
N ILE A 320 11.13 -20.49 -6.08
CA ILE A 320 12.21 -19.67 -6.63
C ILE A 320 11.62 -18.62 -7.58
N GLY A 321 12.32 -17.53 -7.80
CA GLY A 321 11.84 -16.50 -8.73
C GLY A 321 12.89 -15.47 -9.07
N GLY A 322 12.56 -14.66 -10.06
CA GLY A 322 13.33 -13.50 -10.48
C GLY A 322 12.41 -12.37 -10.93
N ALA A 323 12.91 -11.15 -10.83
CA ALA A 323 12.25 -9.95 -11.29
C ALA A 323 13.22 -8.99 -11.97
N TYR A 324 12.68 -8.20 -12.87
CA TYR A 324 13.35 -7.08 -13.50
C TYR A 324 12.45 -5.86 -13.46
N ASN A 325 12.99 -4.73 -13.05
CA ASN A 325 12.31 -3.44 -13.04
C ASN A 325 13.20 -2.37 -13.65
N LYS A 326 12.58 -1.46 -14.39
CA LYS A 326 13.24 -0.30 -14.99
C LYS A 326 12.40 0.94 -14.75
N THR A 327 13.05 2.04 -14.37
CA THR A 327 12.38 3.34 -14.18
C THR A 327 13.21 4.43 -14.87
N TYR A 328 12.54 5.29 -15.60
CA TYR A 328 13.13 6.44 -16.27
C TYR A 328 13.03 7.66 -15.37
N PHE A 329 14.11 8.41 -15.26
CA PHE A 329 14.15 9.66 -14.52
C PHE A 329 13.78 10.84 -15.41
N ASN A 330 13.29 11.89 -14.81
CA ASN A 330 13.18 13.15 -15.53
C ASN A 330 14.58 13.74 -15.80
N PRO A 331 14.74 14.55 -16.85
CA PRO A 331 16.06 15.10 -17.22
C PRO A 331 16.73 15.92 -16.13
N GLN A 332 15.95 16.58 -15.26
CA GLN A 332 16.49 17.39 -14.16
C GLN A 332 17.12 16.51 -13.08
N LEU A 333 16.47 15.42 -12.68
CA LEU A 333 17.02 14.43 -11.74
C LEU A 333 18.27 13.75 -12.33
N THR A 334 18.23 13.41 -13.61
CA THR A 334 19.38 12.81 -14.32
C THR A 334 20.61 13.70 -14.25
N GLN A 335 20.45 15.01 -14.48
CA GLN A 335 21.58 15.95 -14.45
C GLN A 335 22.05 16.27 -13.03
N ALA A 336 21.14 16.29 -12.06
CA ALA A 336 21.46 16.74 -10.69
C ALA A 336 22.01 15.61 -9.81
N VAL A 337 21.58 14.37 -10.02
CA VAL A 337 21.76 13.28 -9.04
C VAL A 337 22.37 12.03 -9.66
N PHE A 338 21.96 11.64 -10.87
CA PHE A 338 22.30 10.36 -11.48
C PHE A 338 23.20 10.48 -12.70
N ASN A 339 24.05 9.49 -12.93
CA ASN A 339 24.88 9.40 -14.13
C ASN A 339 24.17 8.78 -15.34
N GLY A 340 22.85 8.67 -15.32
CA GLY A 340 22.07 8.06 -16.39
C GLY A 340 20.58 8.39 -16.30
N GLY A 341 19.87 8.24 -17.40
CA GLY A 341 18.45 8.61 -17.52
C GLY A 341 17.48 7.57 -16.96
N HIS A 342 17.95 6.48 -16.38
CA HIS A 342 17.13 5.40 -15.87
C HIS A 342 17.84 4.59 -14.79
N THR A 343 17.06 3.86 -14.01
CA THR A 343 17.53 2.81 -13.10
C THR A 343 17.07 1.44 -13.58
N ASP A 344 17.89 0.41 -13.34
CA ASP A 344 17.58 -0.98 -13.57
C ASP A 344 17.73 -1.77 -12.28
N TYR A 345 16.73 -2.63 -11.97
CA TYR A 345 16.74 -3.55 -10.85
C TYR A 345 16.62 -4.99 -11.34
N TRP A 346 17.54 -5.84 -10.93
CA TRP A 346 17.48 -7.29 -11.10
C TRP A 346 17.37 -7.93 -9.72
N THR A 347 16.45 -8.87 -9.58
CA THR A 347 16.23 -9.56 -8.30
C THR A 347 16.07 -11.03 -8.54
N LEU A 348 16.78 -11.83 -7.80
CA LEU A 348 16.69 -13.29 -7.80
C LEU A 348 16.48 -13.76 -6.37
N GLY A 349 15.64 -14.75 -6.15
CA GLY A 349 15.41 -15.26 -4.81
C GLY A 349 14.83 -16.66 -4.75
N GLY A 350 14.95 -17.24 -3.56
CA GLY A 350 14.33 -18.48 -3.19
C GLY A 350 13.81 -18.42 -1.76
N LYS A 351 12.72 -19.12 -1.49
CA LYS A 351 12.17 -19.30 -0.15
C LYS A 351 11.60 -20.68 0.04
N GLY A 352 11.62 -21.15 1.26
CA GLY A 352 11.09 -22.45 1.57
C GLY A 352 10.61 -22.61 2.99
N ASP A 353 9.77 -23.64 3.17
CA ASP A 353 9.28 -24.11 4.46
C ASP A 353 9.58 -25.59 4.58
N TRP A 354 10.32 -25.99 5.60
CA TRP A 354 10.61 -27.39 5.88
C TRP A 354 10.38 -27.68 7.36
N ARG A 355 9.29 -28.38 7.67
CA ARG A 355 8.87 -28.64 9.04
C ARG A 355 8.68 -27.33 9.82
N ASN A 356 9.58 -27.06 10.79
CA ASN A 356 9.54 -25.89 11.66
C ASN A 356 10.46 -24.75 11.18
N LEU A 357 11.20 -24.95 10.09
CA LEU A 357 12.14 -23.99 9.54
C LEU A 357 11.50 -23.27 8.33
N GLU A 358 11.35 -21.96 8.43
CA GLU A 358 11.12 -21.06 7.33
C GLU A 358 12.43 -20.42 6.93
N TRP A 359 12.69 -20.25 5.63
CA TRP A 359 13.88 -19.56 5.15
C TRP A 359 13.60 -18.81 3.86
N GLY A 360 14.43 -17.84 3.59
CA GLY A 360 14.49 -17.09 2.34
C GLY A 360 15.89 -16.59 2.08
N ALA A 361 16.23 -16.44 0.80
CA ALA A 361 17.44 -15.78 0.36
C ALA A 361 17.12 -14.99 -0.91
N VAL A 362 17.59 -13.74 -0.97
CA VAL A 362 17.39 -12.84 -2.10
C VAL A 362 18.70 -12.15 -2.41
N TRP A 363 19.00 -12.05 -3.69
CA TRP A 363 20.02 -11.19 -4.25
C TRP A 363 19.34 -10.15 -5.14
N ALA A 364 19.77 -8.92 -5.02
CA ALA A 364 19.33 -7.82 -5.87
C ALA A 364 20.53 -7.04 -6.40
N ARG A 365 20.40 -6.55 -7.62
CA ARG A 365 21.35 -5.59 -8.22
C ARG A 365 20.54 -4.40 -8.71
N GLN A 366 20.99 -3.21 -8.35
CA GLN A 366 20.48 -1.98 -8.91
C GLN A 366 21.60 -1.20 -9.61
N THR A 367 21.25 -0.55 -10.72
CA THR A 367 22.10 0.37 -11.44
C THR A 367 21.46 1.75 -11.41
N ASN A 368 22.18 2.76 -10.91
CA ASN A 368 21.66 4.13 -10.72
C ASN A 368 20.33 4.18 -9.95
N GLY A 369 20.11 3.27 -9.01
CA GLY A 369 18.80 3.09 -8.38
C GLY A 369 18.67 3.73 -7.00
N ASP A 370 19.79 4.13 -6.41
CA ASP A 370 19.82 4.67 -5.06
C ASP A 370 20.48 6.03 -4.94
N ILE A 371 20.16 6.71 -3.85
CA ILE A 371 20.60 8.07 -3.56
C ILE A 371 21.21 8.09 -2.17
N ALA A 372 22.39 8.67 -2.03
CA ALA A 372 22.97 9.05 -0.76
C ALA A 372 22.83 10.56 -0.56
N PHE A 373 22.54 10.97 0.68
CA PHE A 373 22.59 12.38 1.09
C PHE A 373 23.89 12.63 1.83
N ILE A 374 24.76 13.37 1.23
CA ILE A 374 26.08 13.73 1.78
C ILE A 374 26.13 15.20 2.14
N PRO A 375 27.02 15.64 3.08
CA PRO A 375 27.19 17.04 3.40
C PRO A 375 27.49 17.85 2.13
N GLY A 376 26.80 18.97 1.97
CA GLY A 376 27.00 19.87 0.86
C GLY A 376 28.32 20.67 0.98
N PRO A 377 28.76 21.33 -0.09
CA PRO A 377 29.95 22.16 -0.08
C PRO A 377 29.74 23.39 0.83
N ALA A 378 30.84 23.91 1.40
CA ALA A 378 30.79 25.09 2.26
C ALA A 378 30.15 26.29 1.53
N GLY A 379 29.12 26.87 2.13
CA GLY A 379 28.33 27.98 1.55
C GLY A 379 27.23 27.54 0.57
N GLY A 380 27.03 26.24 0.39
CA GLY A 380 25.95 25.62 -0.39
C GLY A 380 24.85 25.04 0.49
N PRO A 381 23.98 24.17 -0.06
CA PRO A 381 22.96 23.45 0.71
C PRO A 381 23.60 22.55 1.75
N GLU A 382 22.90 22.31 2.88
CA GLU A 382 23.41 21.46 3.98
C GLU A 382 23.69 20.02 3.52
N SER A 383 22.92 19.51 2.58
CA SER A 383 23.13 18.18 1.98
C SER A 383 22.88 18.17 0.49
N VAL A 384 23.58 17.28 -0.21
CA VAL A 384 23.46 17.04 -1.66
C VAL A 384 23.06 15.58 -1.86
N ALA A 385 22.08 15.35 -2.73
CA ALA A 385 21.69 14.01 -3.15
C ALA A 385 22.64 13.52 -4.25
N VAL A 386 23.16 12.30 -4.11
CA VAL A 386 24.10 11.69 -5.06
C VAL A 386 23.65 10.27 -5.38
N GLY A 387 23.47 9.97 -6.68
CA GLY A 387 23.09 8.64 -7.14
C GLY A 387 24.27 7.68 -7.21
N PHE A 388 23.99 6.39 -7.00
CA PHE A 388 24.97 5.31 -7.07
C PHE A 388 24.32 3.97 -7.42
N SER A 389 25.15 2.97 -7.73
CA SER A 389 24.75 1.59 -8.01
C SER A 389 25.12 0.68 -6.84
N ALA A 390 24.41 -0.44 -6.67
CA ALA A 390 24.72 -1.41 -5.61
C ALA A 390 24.24 -2.83 -5.94
N ASN A 391 24.83 -3.80 -5.24
CA ASN A 391 24.30 -5.15 -5.08
C ASN A 391 23.82 -5.33 -3.65
N GLY A 392 22.77 -6.13 -3.45
CA GLY A 392 22.27 -6.49 -2.13
C GLY A 392 22.11 -8.00 -1.98
N VAL A 393 22.39 -8.52 -0.80
CA VAL A 393 22.13 -9.90 -0.41
C VAL A 393 21.39 -9.89 0.92
N GLU A 394 20.31 -10.66 1.00
CA GLU A 394 19.55 -10.83 2.22
C GLU A 394 19.20 -12.29 2.43
N ILE A 395 19.47 -12.80 3.62
CA ILE A 395 19.16 -14.16 4.04
C ILE A 395 18.34 -14.10 5.32
N TYR A 396 17.27 -14.84 5.34
CA TYR A 396 16.35 -14.98 6.47
C TYR A 396 16.15 -16.43 6.84
N SER A 397 16.13 -16.72 8.13
CA SER A 397 15.67 -18.01 8.63
C SER A 397 14.93 -17.85 9.95
N ARG A 398 13.91 -18.68 10.16
CA ARG A 398 13.09 -18.70 11.36
C ARG A 398 12.77 -20.13 11.75
N LEU A 399 13.26 -20.54 12.91
CA LEU A 399 13.03 -21.86 13.48
C LEU A 399 11.99 -21.78 14.60
N LYS A 400 10.85 -22.46 14.44
CA LYS A 400 9.73 -22.49 15.40
C LYS A 400 9.83 -23.69 16.33
N PHE A 401 9.61 -23.48 17.62
CA PHE A 401 9.54 -24.51 18.65
C PHE A 401 8.48 -24.17 19.71
N GLY A 402 7.30 -24.75 19.55
CA GLY A 402 6.15 -24.47 20.39
C GLY A 402 5.68 -23.01 20.26
N LYS A 403 5.71 -22.28 21.37
CA LYS A 403 5.35 -20.85 21.42
C LYS A 403 6.53 -19.91 21.14
N PHE A 404 7.71 -20.45 20.86
CA PHE A 404 8.91 -19.66 20.63
C PHE A 404 9.37 -19.80 19.18
N ALA A 405 10.13 -18.82 18.70
CA ALA A 405 10.89 -18.93 17.48
C ALA A 405 12.24 -18.22 17.65
N ALA A 406 13.26 -18.78 17.00
CA ALA A 406 14.54 -18.12 16.79
C ALA A 406 14.59 -17.58 15.36
N VAL A 407 15.11 -16.37 15.19
CA VAL A 407 15.29 -15.72 13.90
C VAL A 407 16.76 -15.45 13.69
N LEU A 408 17.26 -15.79 12.52
CA LEU A 408 18.63 -15.52 12.09
C LEU A 408 18.58 -14.87 10.71
N GLY A 409 19.37 -13.84 10.52
CA GLY A 409 19.48 -13.12 9.28
C GLY A 409 20.88 -12.65 8.97
N PHE A 410 21.09 -12.38 7.71
CA PHE A 410 22.30 -11.71 7.21
C PHE A 410 21.91 -10.78 6.09
N GLU A 411 22.44 -9.59 6.12
CA GLU A 411 22.29 -8.59 5.07
C GLU A 411 23.65 -8.02 4.69
N ASP A 412 23.83 -7.78 3.40
CA ASP A 412 25.00 -7.07 2.88
C ASP A 412 24.57 -6.23 1.67
N TYR A 413 24.66 -4.92 1.82
CA TYR A 413 24.44 -3.97 0.73
C TYR A 413 25.79 -3.43 0.30
N ILE A 414 26.18 -3.76 -0.94
CA ILE A 414 27.51 -3.55 -1.48
C ILE A 414 27.42 -2.45 -2.55
N PRO A 415 27.67 -1.18 -2.19
CA PRO A 415 27.70 -0.09 -3.14
C PRO A 415 28.87 -0.25 -4.11
N HIS A 416 28.67 0.19 -5.35
CA HIS A 416 29.71 0.24 -6.39
C HIS A 416 29.41 1.38 -7.37
N GLU A 417 30.34 1.67 -8.25
CA GLU A 417 30.25 2.81 -9.17
C GLU A 417 29.94 4.12 -8.42
N LEU A 418 30.65 4.32 -7.31
CA LEU A 418 30.42 5.46 -6.43
C LEU A 418 30.87 6.76 -7.07
N ASN A 419 30.08 7.81 -6.87
CA ASN A 419 30.53 9.16 -7.11
C ASN A 419 31.70 9.47 -6.14
N PRO A 420 32.76 10.18 -6.57
CA PRO A 420 33.92 10.47 -5.73
C PRO A 420 33.62 11.20 -4.41
N VAL A 421 32.45 11.80 -4.27
CA VAL A 421 32.02 12.47 -3.03
C VAL A 421 31.43 11.53 -1.98
N ILE A 422 31.08 10.30 -2.38
CA ILE A 422 30.65 9.25 -1.45
C ILE A 422 31.90 8.61 -0.83
N ASN A 423 31.83 8.31 0.47
CA ASN A 423 32.96 7.69 1.16
C ASN A 423 33.29 6.31 0.57
N SER A 424 34.57 6.04 0.32
CA SER A 424 35.06 4.80 -0.28
C SER A 424 34.87 3.56 0.62
N ASP A 425 34.74 3.77 1.95
CA ASP A 425 34.55 2.69 2.92
C ASP A 425 33.07 2.35 3.12
N PHE A 426 32.17 2.98 2.34
CA PHE A 426 30.74 2.72 2.41
C PHE A 426 30.42 1.24 2.20
N LYS A 427 29.89 0.59 3.23
CA LYS A 427 29.51 -0.84 3.28
C LYS A 427 28.45 -1.06 4.34
N THR A 428 27.61 -2.07 4.18
CA THR A 428 26.56 -2.35 5.18
C THR A 428 26.36 -3.83 5.49
N PRO A 429 27.44 -4.59 5.80
CA PRO A 429 27.29 -5.97 6.22
C PRO A 429 26.81 -6.03 7.68
N TYR A 430 25.77 -6.83 7.95
CA TYR A 430 25.33 -7.11 9.31
C TYR A 430 24.56 -8.42 9.45
N GLY A 431 24.67 -9.01 10.64
CA GLY A 431 23.86 -10.14 11.06
C GLY A 431 22.66 -9.71 11.89
N ILE A 432 21.59 -10.47 11.85
CA ILE A 432 20.38 -10.28 12.66
C ILE A 432 20.16 -11.52 13.52
N LEU A 433 19.98 -11.28 14.82
CA LEU A 433 19.61 -12.31 15.79
C LEU A 433 18.29 -11.93 16.43
N GLY A 434 17.32 -12.85 16.40
CA GLY A 434 15.98 -12.57 16.94
C GLY A 434 15.42 -13.75 17.74
N ALA A 435 14.56 -13.42 18.68
CA ALA A 435 13.75 -14.36 19.44
C ALA A 435 12.31 -13.85 19.53
N GLU A 436 11.35 -14.77 19.41
CA GLU A 436 9.93 -14.45 19.48
C GLU A 436 9.25 -15.33 20.53
N TRP A 437 8.29 -14.75 21.24
CA TRP A 437 7.38 -15.45 22.14
C TRP A 437 5.94 -15.19 21.74
N HIS A 438 5.29 -16.21 21.19
CA HIS A 438 3.89 -16.17 20.74
C HIS A 438 2.96 -16.48 21.90
N PHE A 439 2.36 -15.45 22.51
CA PHE A 439 1.39 -15.60 23.59
C PHE A 439 -0.03 -15.87 23.06
N SER A 440 -0.29 -15.59 21.77
CA SER A 440 -1.53 -15.90 21.06
C SER A 440 -1.25 -16.22 19.58
N LYS A 441 -2.29 -16.60 18.83
CA LYS A 441 -2.20 -16.80 17.36
C LYS A 441 -1.92 -15.47 16.61
N SER A 442 -2.32 -14.37 17.20
CA SER A 442 -2.27 -13.02 16.61
C SER A 442 -1.21 -12.14 17.24
N GLY A 443 -0.67 -12.51 18.40
CA GLY A 443 0.20 -11.63 19.16
C GLY A 443 1.47 -12.31 19.66
N TYR A 444 2.58 -11.58 19.57
CA TYR A 444 3.86 -12.01 20.11
C TYR A 444 4.72 -10.85 20.56
N ALA A 445 5.59 -11.14 21.52
CA ALA A 445 6.69 -10.29 21.91
C ALA A 445 7.97 -10.76 21.22
N PHE A 446 8.88 -9.87 20.95
CA PHE A 446 10.13 -10.20 20.29
C PHE A 446 11.30 -9.35 20.82
N LEU A 447 12.48 -9.91 20.64
CA LEU A 447 13.76 -9.24 20.73
C LEU A 447 14.48 -9.47 19.43
N GLU A 448 15.06 -8.45 18.84
CA GLU A 448 15.83 -8.52 17.61
C GLU A 448 17.05 -7.60 17.75
N THR A 449 18.22 -8.10 17.38
CA THR A 449 19.48 -7.39 17.46
C THR A 449 20.18 -7.43 16.13
N ARG A 450 20.68 -6.28 15.70
CA ARG A 450 21.55 -6.11 14.54
C ARG A 450 22.99 -5.96 15.02
N LEU A 451 23.89 -6.73 14.41
CA LEU A 451 25.32 -6.74 14.70
C LEU A 451 26.12 -6.67 13.41
N GLY A 452 26.95 -5.67 13.25
CA GLY A 452 27.74 -5.50 12.05
C GLY A 452 28.78 -4.40 12.12
N ASP A 453 29.62 -4.36 11.09
CA ASP A 453 30.65 -3.35 10.87
C ASP A 453 30.29 -2.54 9.61
N SER A 454 29.23 -1.76 9.70
CA SER A 454 28.68 -0.98 8.60
C SER A 454 29.16 0.47 8.69
N VAL A 455 29.48 1.04 7.54
CA VAL A 455 29.87 2.45 7.37
C VAL A 455 28.90 3.08 6.36
N ASP A 456 28.30 4.22 6.71
CA ASP A 456 27.37 4.90 5.80
C ASP A 456 28.07 5.64 4.65
N ALA A 457 27.29 6.20 3.73
CA ALA A 457 27.80 6.92 2.57
C ALA A 457 28.65 8.17 2.92
N ARG A 458 28.58 8.67 4.15
CA ARG A 458 29.34 9.80 4.68
C ARG A 458 30.64 9.37 5.37
N GLY A 459 30.84 8.06 5.57
CA GLY A 459 31.97 7.50 6.31
C GLY A 459 31.74 7.44 7.81
N ILE A 460 30.48 7.44 8.25
CA ILE A 460 30.13 7.33 9.68
C ILE A 460 29.83 5.87 10.00
N ASP A 461 30.44 5.38 11.07
CA ASP A 461 30.15 4.04 11.59
C ASP A 461 28.69 3.91 12.02
N VAL A 462 28.06 2.83 11.56
CA VAL A 462 26.67 2.55 11.88
C VAL A 462 26.59 1.65 13.11
N SER A 463 26.06 2.20 14.20
CA SER A 463 25.95 1.50 15.48
C SER A 463 25.16 0.21 15.40
N ASN A 464 25.58 -0.77 16.21
CA ASN A 464 24.74 -1.92 16.53
C ASN A 464 23.48 -1.47 17.28
N ALA A 465 22.38 -2.19 17.11
CA ALA A 465 21.14 -1.86 17.76
C ALA A 465 20.34 -3.09 18.17
N THR A 466 19.58 -2.93 19.25
CA THR A 466 18.65 -3.95 19.75
C THR A 466 17.27 -3.37 19.86
N ALA A 467 16.27 -4.12 19.44
CA ALA A 467 14.87 -3.76 19.59
C ALA A 467 14.13 -4.83 20.39
N ILE A 468 13.31 -4.37 21.33
CA ILE A 468 12.36 -5.21 22.08
C ILE A 468 10.98 -4.68 21.74
N GLY A 469 10.06 -5.55 21.33
CA GLY A 469 8.78 -5.06 20.89
C GLY A 469 7.63 -6.04 21.02
N PHE A 470 6.48 -5.53 20.67
CA PHE A 470 5.23 -6.28 20.58
C PHE A 470 4.63 -6.08 19.19
N ARG A 471 4.06 -7.17 18.68
CA ARG A 471 3.28 -7.18 17.46
C ARG A 471 1.96 -7.91 17.69
N TYR A 472 0.89 -7.28 17.23
CA TYR A 472 -0.45 -7.87 17.24
C TYR A 472 -1.08 -7.72 15.86
N ASP A 473 -1.28 -8.85 15.18
CA ASP A 473 -1.91 -8.90 13.85
C ASP A 473 -3.37 -9.32 14.01
N PHE A 474 -4.28 -8.61 13.35
CA PHE A 474 -5.69 -8.94 13.33
C PHE A 474 -6.27 -8.88 11.93
N SER A 475 -7.26 -9.72 11.69
CA SER A 475 -8.07 -9.67 10.48
C SER A 475 -9.49 -10.12 10.82
N TRP A 476 -10.46 -9.39 10.29
CA TRP A 476 -11.86 -9.73 10.43
C TRP A 476 -12.37 -10.23 9.10
N LYS A 477 -12.64 -11.53 9.01
CA LYS A 477 -13.40 -12.10 7.90
C LYS A 477 -14.86 -12.08 8.28
N THR A 478 -15.70 -11.38 7.52
CA THR A 478 -17.16 -11.49 7.69
C THR A 478 -17.54 -12.97 7.58
N PRO A 479 -18.31 -13.52 8.54
CA PRO A 479 -18.73 -14.91 8.46
C PRO A 479 -19.53 -15.13 7.17
N HIS A 480 -19.19 -16.19 6.43
CA HIS A 480 -20.07 -16.68 5.40
C HIS A 480 -21.33 -17.21 6.09
N THR A 481 -22.46 -16.55 5.94
CA THR A 481 -23.75 -17.23 6.10
C THR A 481 -23.88 -18.15 4.88
N GLN A 482 -23.80 -19.45 5.16
CA GLN A 482 -24.14 -20.52 4.20
C GLN A 482 -25.62 -20.45 3.83
#